data_666631489d8b658c28195902793ea091
#
_entry.id   666631489d8b658c28195902793ea091
#
_cell.length_a   1.000
_cell.length_b   1.000
_cell.length_c   1.000
_cell.angle_alpha   90.00
_cell.angle_beta   90.00
_cell.angle_gamma   90.00
#
_symmetry.space_group_name_H-M   'P 1'
#
loop_
_entity.id
_entity.type
_entity.pdbx_description
1 polymer ?
#
loop_
_entity_poly.entity_id
_entity_poly.type
_entity_poly.pdbx_seq_one_letter_code
_entity_poly.pdbx_strand_id
1 'polypeptide(L)'
;MYGTIFNLNVKPGHLQDLLELMDGVTPKGGVAWFLMKPDDDNADLIGVAVFESKEAHIANANSPEQNESFKQLMEHLHSEPTLTDGEYIQGVVI
;
A
#
# COMPACT_ATOMS: atom_id res chain seq x y z
N MET A 1 -9.00 -13.33 5.39
CA MET A 1 -7.95 -12.33 5.09
C MET A 1 -8.54 -10.93 5.10
N TYR A 2 -7.74 -9.97 5.46
CA TYR A 2 -8.16 -8.59 5.65
C TYR A 2 -7.10 -7.65 5.06
N GLY A 3 -7.47 -6.47 4.67
CA GLY A 3 -6.48 -5.51 4.22
C GLY A 3 -7.04 -4.19 3.76
N THR A 4 -6.36 -3.58 2.81
CA THR A 4 -6.73 -2.26 2.34
C THR A 4 -6.49 -2.14 0.84
N ILE A 5 -7.34 -1.35 0.20
CA ILE A 5 -7.14 -0.88 -1.17
C ILE A 5 -6.90 0.62 -1.07
N PHE A 6 -5.85 1.09 -1.71
CA PHE A 6 -5.44 2.48 -1.57
C PHE A 6 -5.00 3.07 -2.89
N ASN A 7 -4.99 4.39 -2.97
CA ASN A 7 -4.44 5.09 -4.12
C ASN A 7 -3.32 6.04 -3.70
N LEU A 8 -2.33 6.20 -4.58
CA LEU A 8 -1.18 7.06 -4.36
C LEU A 8 -1.08 8.08 -5.49
N ASN A 9 -1.21 9.36 -5.14
CA ASN A 9 -1.01 10.45 -6.09
C ASN A 9 0.46 10.89 -6.03
N VAL A 10 1.27 10.29 -6.91
CA VAL A 10 2.73 10.47 -6.91
C VAL A 10 3.12 11.79 -7.55
N LYS A 11 4.06 12.51 -6.93
CA LYS A 11 4.63 13.73 -7.50
C LYS A 11 5.33 13.44 -8.83
N PRO A 12 5.25 14.35 -9.81
CA PRO A 12 5.96 14.17 -11.09
C PRO A 12 7.45 13.87 -10.87
N GLY A 13 7.95 12.84 -11.54
CA GLY A 13 9.35 12.44 -11.45
C GLY A 13 9.72 11.60 -10.23
N HIS A 14 8.77 11.31 -9.31
CA HIS A 14 9.03 10.57 -8.08
C HIS A 14 8.69 9.08 -8.14
N LEU A 15 8.14 8.60 -9.26
CA LEU A 15 7.67 7.21 -9.34
C LEU A 15 8.80 6.21 -9.07
N GLN A 16 9.95 6.40 -9.70
CA GLN A 16 11.06 5.46 -9.54
C GLN A 16 11.56 5.43 -8.10
N ASP A 17 11.67 6.59 -7.46
CA ASP A 17 12.08 6.68 -6.06
C ASP A 17 11.07 6.00 -5.14
N LEU A 18 9.78 6.16 -5.44
CA LEU A 18 8.71 5.49 -4.69
C LEU A 18 8.83 3.97 -4.81
N LEU A 19 9.02 3.45 -6.02
CA LEU A 19 9.14 2.02 -6.25
C LEU A 19 10.38 1.44 -5.54
N GLU A 20 11.49 2.17 -5.54
CA GLU A 20 12.69 1.76 -4.81
C GLU A 20 12.45 1.72 -3.30
N LEU A 21 11.72 2.71 -2.77
CA LEU A 21 11.35 2.74 -1.36
C LEU A 21 10.50 1.54 -0.96
N MET A 22 9.60 1.10 -1.82
CA MET A 22 8.67 0.01 -1.56
C MET A 22 9.26 -1.37 -1.90
N ASP A 23 10.38 -1.43 -2.59
CA ASP A 23 10.98 -2.70 -3.00
C ASP A 23 11.38 -3.53 -1.78
N GLY A 24 10.99 -4.80 -1.79
CA GLY A 24 11.33 -5.74 -0.72
C GLY A 24 10.58 -5.54 0.60
N VAL A 25 9.60 -4.64 0.65
CA VAL A 25 8.82 -4.44 1.88
C VAL A 25 7.96 -5.67 2.16
N THR A 26 8.14 -6.24 3.36
CA THR A 26 7.39 -7.43 3.82
C THR A 26 6.84 -7.17 5.21
N PRO A 27 5.64 -6.56 5.31
CA PRO A 27 5.07 -6.28 6.63
C PRO A 27 4.75 -7.57 7.39
N LYS A 28 4.94 -7.53 8.71
CA LYS A 28 4.62 -8.67 9.57
C LYS A 28 3.12 -8.97 9.49
N GLY A 29 2.79 -10.26 9.29
CA GLY A 29 1.40 -10.69 9.10
C GLY A 29 0.87 -10.43 7.70
N GLY A 30 1.70 -9.89 6.81
CA GLY A 30 1.32 -9.66 5.43
C GLY A 30 1.32 -10.96 4.63
N VAL A 31 0.33 -11.08 3.73
CA VAL A 31 0.20 -12.21 2.80
C VAL A 31 0.69 -11.80 1.41
N ALA A 32 0.27 -10.63 0.95
CA ALA A 32 0.65 -10.12 -0.37
C ALA A 32 0.37 -8.63 -0.44
N TRP A 33 1.06 -7.96 -1.36
CA TRP A 33 0.68 -6.61 -1.78
C TRP A 33 1.06 -6.41 -3.24
N PHE A 34 0.28 -5.58 -3.90
CA PHE A 34 0.50 -5.23 -5.31
C PHE A 34 0.28 -3.74 -5.48
N LEU A 35 1.05 -3.16 -6.37
CA LEU A 35 0.88 -1.77 -6.79
C LEU A 35 0.66 -1.76 -8.29
N MET A 36 -0.46 -1.20 -8.73
CA MET A 36 -0.84 -1.14 -10.13
C MET A 36 -0.72 0.29 -10.64
N LYS A 37 -0.06 0.44 -11.79
CA LYS A 37 -0.11 1.69 -12.54
C LYS A 37 -1.26 1.57 -13.54
N PRO A 38 -2.33 2.40 -13.41
CA PRO A 38 -3.42 2.38 -14.39
C PRO A 38 -2.93 2.75 -15.79
N ASP A 39 -3.66 2.32 -16.81
CA ASP A 39 -3.35 2.68 -18.20
C ASP A 39 -3.51 4.18 -18.48
N ASP A 40 -4.39 4.85 -17.73
CA ASP A 40 -4.53 6.31 -17.79
C ASP A 40 -3.35 6.96 -17.04
N ASP A 41 -2.51 7.69 -17.76
CA ASP A 41 -1.33 8.35 -17.20
C ASP A 41 -1.66 9.41 -16.15
N ASN A 42 -2.89 9.91 -16.14
CA ASN A 42 -3.33 10.92 -15.16
C ASN A 42 -3.95 10.31 -13.90
N ALA A 43 -4.16 9.00 -13.87
CA ALA A 43 -4.75 8.33 -12.72
C ALA A 43 -3.69 8.06 -11.64
N ASP A 44 -4.14 8.04 -10.38
CA ASP A 44 -3.31 7.63 -9.25
C ASP A 44 -2.91 6.16 -9.38
N LEU A 45 -1.79 5.80 -8.76
CA LEU A 45 -1.48 4.38 -8.55
C LEU A 45 -2.51 3.76 -7.63
N ILE A 46 -2.81 2.48 -7.85
CA ILE A 46 -3.74 1.72 -7.02
C ILE A 46 -2.98 0.59 -6.36
N GLY A 47 -3.06 0.50 -5.04
CA GLY A 47 -2.41 -0.55 -4.28
C GLY A 47 -3.43 -1.45 -3.60
N VAL A 48 -3.04 -2.71 -3.42
CA VAL A 48 -3.79 -3.71 -2.68
C VAL A 48 -2.84 -4.36 -1.68
N ALA A 49 -3.23 -4.35 -0.41
CA ALA A 49 -2.47 -5.02 0.64
C ALA A 49 -3.36 -6.05 1.32
N VAL A 50 -2.83 -7.25 1.51
CA VAL A 50 -3.54 -8.39 2.10
C VAL A 50 -2.79 -8.86 3.33
N PHE A 51 -3.50 -8.95 4.47
CA PHE A 51 -3.00 -9.45 5.74
C PHE A 51 -3.76 -10.70 6.15
N GLU A 52 -3.15 -11.51 7.01
CA GLU A 52 -3.75 -12.75 7.51
C GLU A 52 -5.08 -12.49 8.23
N SER A 53 -5.17 -11.37 8.95
CA SER A 53 -6.31 -11.02 9.78
C SER A 53 -6.42 -9.52 9.96
N LYS A 54 -7.56 -9.06 10.45
CA LYS A 54 -7.76 -7.66 10.84
C LYS A 54 -6.77 -7.25 11.93
N GLU A 55 -6.53 -8.13 12.89
CA GLU A 55 -5.59 -7.89 13.99
C GLU A 55 -4.17 -7.69 13.48
N ALA A 56 -3.74 -8.50 12.51
CA ALA A 56 -2.43 -8.34 11.89
C ALA A 56 -2.30 -7.01 11.16
N HIS A 57 -3.34 -6.60 10.44
CA HIS A 57 -3.38 -5.32 9.74
C HIS A 57 -3.29 -4.14 10.73
N ILE A 58 -4.06 -4.19 11.81
CA ILE A 58 -4.05 -3.15 12.85
C ILE A 58 -2.68 -3.09 13.52
N ALA A 59 -2.10 -4.23 13.86
CA ALA A 59 -0.78 -4.30 14.49
C ALA A 59 0.30 -3.68 13.59
N ASN A 60 0.26 -3.96 12.29
CA ASN A 60 1.18 -3.36 11.33
C ASN A 60 1.00 -1.84 11.25
N ALA A 61 -0.24 -1.37 11.16
CA ALA A 61 -0.55 0.06 11.05
C ALA A 61 -0.06 0.84 12.28
N ASN A 62 -0.02 0.21 13.44
CA ASN A 62 0.43 0.83 14.69
C ASN A 62 1.92 0.61 14.98
N SER A 63 2.65 -0.09 14.11
CA SER A 63 4.07 -0.35 14.34
C SER A 63 4.92 0.90 14.10
N PRO A 64 6.03 1.10 14.85
CA PRO A 64 6.95 2.20 14.58
C PRO A 64 7.56 2.14 13.19
N GLU A 65 7.84 0.95 12.68
CA GLU A 65 8.41 0.73 11.36
C GLU A 65 7.45 1.22 10.27
N GLN A 66 6.17 0.92 10.40
CA GLN A 66 5.16 1.36 9.45
C GLN A 66 4.98 2.88 9.50
N ASN A 67 5.00 3.47 10.68
CA ASN A 67 4.89 4.91 10.84
C ASN A 67 6.05 5.63 10.15
N GLU A 68 7.26 5.13 10.27
CA GLU A 68 8.44 5.70 9.62
C GLU A 68 8.35 5.52 8.09
N SER A 69 7.96 4.33 7.64
CA SER A 69 7.77 4.05 6.21
C SER A 69 6.70 4.97 5.59
N PHE A 70 5.62 5.20 6.32
CA PHE A 70 4.56 6.09 5.87
C PHE A 70 5.05 7.53 5.71
N LYS A 71 5.85 8.02 6.64
CA LYS A 71 6.43 9.37 6.54
C LYS A 71 7.31 9.51 5.30
N GLN A 72 8.15 8.50 5.02
CA GLN A 72 8.99 8.48 3.83
C GLN A 72 8.16 8.44 2.56
N LEU A 73 7.11 7.63 2.55
CA LEU A 73 6.19 7.52 1.42
C LEU A 73 5.54 8.87 1.11
N MET A 74 5.08 9.58 2.13
CA MET A 74 4.39 10.88 1.98
C MET A 74 5.27 11.93 1.29
N GLU A 75 6.59 11.84 1.38
CA GLU A 75 7.51 12.76 0.71
C GLU A 75 7.39 12.68 -0.82
N HIS A 76 6.93 11.57 -1.35
CA HIS A 76 6.78 11.33 -2.79
C HIS A 76 5.36 11.56 -3.30
N LEU A 77 4.42 11.94 -2.42
CA LEU A 77 3.01 12.10 -2.77
C LEU A 77 2.57 13.54 -2.70
N HIS A 78 1.64 13.92 -3.59
CA HIS A 78 0.98 15.23 -3.56
C HIS A 78 0.01 15.37 -2.39
N SER A 79 -0.61 14.27 -1.98
CA SER A 79 -1.67 14.26 -0.98
C SER A 79 -1.66 12.94 -0.22
N GLU A 80 -2.38 12.89 0.90
CA GLU A 80 -2.53 11.66 1.66
C GLU A 80 -3.26 10.59 0.83
N PRO A 81 -2.85 9.32 0.94
CA PRO A 81 -3.55 8.23 0.28
C PRO A 81 -4.99 8.10 0.76
N THR A 82 -5.88 7.73 -0.14
CA THR A 82 -7.22 7.28 0.23
C THR A 82 -7.16 5.79 0.51
N LEU A 83 -7.64 5.38 1.67
CA LEU A 83 -7.59 3.99 2.12
C LEU A 83 -9.01 3.44 2.29
N THR A 84 -9.25 2.23 1.76
CA THR A 84 -10.48 1.49 1.99
C THR A 84 -10.11 0.15 2.63
N ASP A 85 -10.41 0.02 3.91
CA ASP A 85 -10.12 -1.20 4.68
C ASP A 85 -11.29 -2.15 4.63
N GLY A 86 -11.02 -3.44 4.61
CA GLY A 86 -12.08 -4.43 4.58
C GLY A 86 -11.60 -5.86 4.63
N GLU A 87 -12.56 -6.77 4.75
CA GLU A 87 -12.33 -8.20 4.69
C GLU A 87 -12.42 -8.68 3.24
N TYR A 88 -11.44 -9.48 2.82
CA TYR A 88 -11.52 -10.13 1.50
C TYR A 88 -12.39 -11.36 1.63
N ILE A 89 -13.54 -11.35 0.99
CA ILE A 89 -14.57 -12.39 1.13
C ILE A 89 -14.48 -13.48 0.07
N GLN A 90 -13.74 -13.26 -0.98
CA GLN A 90 -13.55 -14.25 -2.05
C GLN A 90 -12.32 -13.90 -2.87
N GLY A 91 -11.54 -14.91 -3.23
CA GLY A 91 -10.38 -14.75 -4.08
C GLY A 91 -9.67 -16.07 -4.29
N VAL A 92 -8.82 -16.11 -5.33
CA VAL A 92 -8.03 -17.30 -5.67
C VAL A 92 -6.76 -16.86 -6.37
N VAL A 93 -5.67 -17.55 -6.07
CA VAL A 93 -4.41 -17.45 -6.82
C VAL A 93 -4.44 -18.58 -7.86
N ILE A 94 -4.39 -18.19 -9.12
CA ILE A 94 -4.50 -19.11 -10.25
C ILE A 94 -3.12 -19.64 -10.63
#